data_5a92937fccd82567844d54b8ebcdc530
#
_entry.id   5a92937fccd82567844d54b8ebcdc530
#
_cell.length_a   1.000
_cell.length_b   1.000
_cell.length_c   1.000
_cell.angle_alpha   90.00
_cell.angle_beta   90.00
_cell.angle_gamma   90.00
#
_symmetry.space_group_name_H-M   'P 1'
#
loop_
_entity.id
_entity.type
_entity.pdbx_description
1 polymer ?
#
loop_
_entity_poly.entity_id
_entity_poly.type
_entity_poly.pdbx_seq_one_letter_code
_entity_poly.pdbx_strand_id
1 'polypeptide(L)'
;MTLCELLAMVARISGSVLCRVSTRFLKTMAQTTFDLADLNRRMDGAVQSFKSDLASLRTGRASANVLDPITVEAYGARTPLSQLATVSVPEARLLSVQVWDRSMVQAVEKAIRESDLGLNPQTEGQVLRIRIPELNEQRRKEMVKVAHKYAEEAKIAVRHVRRDGIDLLKKLEKDGHLPKDDVTRQSDQVQKATDKHIGEIDQALASKEKEILQV
;
A
#
# COMPACT_ATOMS: atom_id res chain seq x y z
N MET A 1 41.26 32.83 -38.12
CA MET A 1 39.98 32.27 -37.66
C MET A 1 39.33 31.58 -38.83
N THR A 2 39.28 30.26 -38.82
CA THR A 2 38.86 29.44 -39.95
C THR A 2 37.35 29.20 -39.87
N LEU A 3 36.70 29.12 -41.03
CA LEU A 3 35.25 28.90 -41.20
C LEU A 3 34.71 27.71 -40.37
N CYS A 4 35.57 26.82 -39.92
CA CYS A 4 35.27 25.63 -39.13
C CYS A 4 34.93 25.95 -37.66
N GLU A 5 35.48 27.03 -37.07
CA GLU A 5 35.21 27.45 -35.70
C GLU A 5 33.87 28.15 -35.56
N LEU A 6 33.39 28.85 -36.58
CA LEU A 6 32.08 29.51 -36.61
C LEU A 6 30.95 28.50 -36.74
N LEU A 7 31.14 27.40 -37.47
CA LEU A 7 30.17 26.29 -37.58
C LEU A 7 30.01 25.50 -36.29
N ALA A 8 31.10 25.33 -35.51
CA ALA A 8 31.08 24.66 -34.23
C ALA A 8 30.36 25.47 -33.13
N MET A 9 30.36 26.79 -33.22
CA MET A 9 29.71 27.68 -32.26
C MET A 9 28.20 27.75 -32.48
N VAL A 10 27.73 27.69 -33.72
CA VAL A 10 26.30 27.67 -34.06
C VAL A 10 25.64 26.31 -33.66
N ALA A 11 26.38 25.20 -33.75
CA ALA A 11 25.89 23.88 -33.38
C ALA A 11 25.67 23.70 -31.85
N ARG A 12 26.38 24.46 -31.00
CA ARG A 12 26.22 24.42 -29.54
C ARG A 12 24.99 25.15 -29.01
N ILE A 13 24.48 26.15 -29.74
CA ILE A 13 23.28 26.92 -29.30
C ILE A 13 21.99 26.22 -29.71
N SER A 14 22.01 25.40 -30.76
CA SER A 14 20.83 24.68 -31.27
C SER A 14 20.52 23.37 -30.50
N GLY A 15 21.52 22.76 -29.85
CA GLY A 15 21.37 21.43 -29.24
C GLY A 15 20.51 21.37 -27.98
N SER A 16 20.40 22.47 -27.21
CA SER A 16 19.68 22.45 -25.95
C SER A 16 18.17 22.70 -26.08
N VAL A 17 17.77 23.41 -27.14
CA VAL A 17 16.34 23.73 -27.39
C VAL A 17 15.68 22.59 -28.15
N LEU A 18 16.37 21.98 -29.13
CA LEU A 18 15.84 20.80 -29.86
C LEU A 18 15.67 19.56 -28.96
N CYS A 19 16.57 19.36 -27.98
CA CYS A 19 16.46 18.24 -27.06
C CYS A 19 15.28 18.39 -26.07
N ARG A 20 14.96 19.63 -25.64
CA ARG A 20 13.81 19.89 -24.76
C ARG A 20 12.47 19.85 -25.50
N VAL A 21 12.41 20.17 -26.76
CA VAL A 21 11.20 20.09 -27.59
C VAL A 21 10.92 18.59 -27.91
N SER A 22 11.97 17.83 -28.26
CA SER A 22 11.86 16.40 -28.58
C SER A 22 11.38 15.57 -27.39
N THR A 23 11.88 15.86 -26.17
CA THR A 23 11.42 15.13 -24.96
C THR A 23 10.01 15.50 -24.53
N ARG A 24 9.55 16.74 -24.78
CA ARG A 24 8.14 17.11 -24.54
C ARG A 24 7.21 16.47 -25.59
N PHE A 25 7.62 16.42 -26.85
CA PHE A 25 6.86 15.79 -27.93
C PHE A 25 6.77 14.26 -27.75
N LEU A 26 7.85 13.60 -27.34
CA LEU A 26 7.86 12.18 -27.00
C LEU A 26 7.01 11.86 -25.78
N LYS A 27 6.95 12.76 -24.78
CA LYS A 27 6.11 12.57 -23.59
C LYS A 27 4.61 12.77 -23.89
N THR A 28 4.27 13.55 -24.92
CA THR A 28 2.87 13.75 -25.39
C THR A 28 2.41 12.60 -26.29
N MET A 29 3.32 11.94 -27.02
CA MET A 29 3.01 10.79 -27.87
C MET A 29 2.84 9.48 -27.07
N ALA A 30 3.38 9.39 -25.85
CA ALA A 30 3.27 8.20 -24.99
C ALA A 30 1.90 8.03 -24.30
N GLN A 31 0.96 8.98 -24.50
CA GLN A 31 -0.36 8.95 -23.84
C GLN A 31 -1.52 8.56 -24.77
N THR A 32 -1.25 8.15 -25.98
CA THR A 32 -2.30 7.85 -27.01
C THR A 32 -2.62 6.38 -27.19
N THR A 33 -1.98 5.48 -26.47
CA THR A 33 -2.34 4.05 -26.50
C THR A 33 -3.10 3.68 -25.25
N PHE A 34 -4.30 3.14 -25.42
CA PHE A 34 -5.03 2.52 -24.30
C PHE A 34 -4.27 1.26 -23.86
N ASP A 35 -3.84 1.25 -22.61
CA ASP A 35 -3.18 0.07 -22.02
C ASP A 35 -4.03 -0.46 -20.85
N LEU A 36 -4.64 -1.62 -21.09
CA LEU A 36 -5.41 -2.33 -20.09
C LEU A 36 -4.54 -2.78 -18.90
N ALA A 37 -3.26 -3.08 -19.15
CA ALA A 37 -2.34 -3.50 -18.10
C ALA A 37 -2.04 -2.36 -17.13
N ASP A 38 -1.90 -1.11 -17.61
CA ASP A 38 -1.72 0.05 -16.72
C ASP A 38 -2.96 0.33 -15.87
N LEU A 39 -4.17 0.20 -16.43
CA LEU A 39 -5.41 0.31 -15.67
C LEU A 39 -5.52 -0.76 -14.58
N ASN A 40 -5.21 -2.02 -14.91
CA ASN A 40 -5.20 -3.10 -13.93
C ASN A 40 -4.18 -2.81 -12.82
N ARG A 41 -2.97 -2.37 -13.15
CA ARG A 41 -1.95 -2.01 -12.18
C ARG A 41 -2.41 -0.89 -11.23
N ARG A 42 -3.13 0.11 -11.74
CA ARG A 42 -3.71 1.19 -10.93
C ARG A 42 -4.83 0.67 -10.02
N MET A 43 -5.67 -0.24 -10.50
CA MET A 43 -6.72 -0.89 -9.68
C MET A 43 -6.10 -1.80 -8.61
N ASP A 44 -5.07 -2.59 -8.96
CA ASP A 44 -4.31 -3.40 -8.01
C ASP A 44 -3.67 -2.54 -6.92
N GLY A 45 -3.12 -1.37 -7.27
CA GLY A 45 -2.59 -0.40 -6.32
C GLY A 45 -3.64 0.06 -5.32
N ALA A 46 -4.88 0.33 -5.75
CA ALA A 46 -5.97 0.71 -4.86
C ALA A 46 -6.36 -0.43 -3.90
N VAL A 47 -6.40 -1.68 -4.40
CA VAL A 47 -6.66 -2.87 -3.56
C VAL A 47 -5.52 -3.10 -2.56
N GLN A 48 -4.28 -2.88 -2.97
CA GLN A 48 -3.11 -3.02 -2.10
C GLN A 48 -3.13 -1.98 -0.98
N SER A 49 -3.42 -0.71 -1.29
CA SER A 49 -3.60 0.35 -0.29
C SER A 49 -4.69 -0.01 0.71
N PHE A 50 -5.85 -0.48 0.23
CA PHE A 50 -6.93 -0.95 1.08
C PHE A 50 -6.50 -2.10 2.03
N LYS A 51 -5.75 -3.09 1.52
CA LYS A 51 -5.22 -4.18 2.36
C LYS A 51 -4.26 -3.65 3.43
N SER A 52 -3.44 -2.65 3.11
CA SER A 52 -2.56 -1.99 4.08
C SER A 52 -3.35 -1.23 5.14
N ASP A 53 -4.41 -0.51 4.75
CA ASP A 53 -5.29 0.21 5.66
C ASP A 53 -6.04 -0.74 6.59
N LEU A 54 -6.52 -1.87 6.07
CA LEU A 54 -7.11 -2.94 6.89
C LEU A 54 -6.11 -3.60 7.85
N ALA A 55 -4.84 -3.71 7.45
CA ALA A 55 -3.79 -4.24 8.32
C ALA A 55 -3.46 -3.29 9.47
N SER A 56 -3.57 -1.97 9.25
CA SER A 56 -3.36 -0.95 10.28
C SER A 56 -4.47 -0.92 11.34
N LEU A 57 -5.67 -1.46 11.05
CA LEU A 57 -6.77 -1.55 12.00
C LEU A 57 -6.42 -2.54 13.13
N ARG A 58 -6.37 -2.04 14.35
CA ARG A 58 -6.12 -2.83 15.56
C ARG A 58 -7.36 -3.66 15.88
N THR A 59 -7.40 -4.88 15.38
CA THR A 59 -8.55 -5.80 15.56
C THR A 59 -8.62 -6.44 16.95
N GLY A 60 -7.70 -6.11 17.87
CA GLY A 60 -7.60 -6.75 19.19
C GLY A 60 -7.04 -8.18 19.16
N ARG A 61 -6.70 -8.68 17.97
CA ARG A 61 -6.02 -9.96 17.81
C ARG A 61 -4.51 -9.77 17.84
N ALA A 62 -3.83 -10.68 18.51
CA ALA A 62 -2.38 -10.74 18.52
C ALA A 62 -1.86 -11.02 17.10
N SER A 63 -1.10 -10.11 16.55
CA SER A 63 -0.42 -10.25 15.26
C SER A 63 1.04 -9.87 15.44
N ALA A 64 1.95 -10.67 14.90
CA ALA A 64 3.38 -10.38 14.97
C ALA A 64 3.73 -9.01 14.35
N ASN A 65 3.02 -8.64 13.29
CA ASN A 65 3.24 -7.38 12.55
C ASN A 65 2.98 -6.11 13.38
N VAL A 66 2.26 -6.22 14.51
CA VAL A 66 2.02 -5.08 15.42
C VAL A 66 3.32 -4.58 16.05
N LEU A 67 4.33 -5.45 16.16
CA LEU A 67 5.62 -5.13 16.76
C LEU A 67 6.70 -4.75 15.72
N ASP A 68 6.44 -4.92 14.42
CA ASP A 68 7.40 -4.61 13.34
C ASP A 68 7.89 -3.15 13.33
N PRO A 69 7.06 -2.12 13.60
CA PRO A 69 7.50 -0.74 13.58
C PRO A 69 8.33 -0.36 14.81
N ILE A 70 8.50 -1.24 15.81
CA ILE A 70 9.24 -0.94 17.02
C ILE A 70 10.73 -1.04 16.75
N THR A 71 11.45 0.05 17.02
CA THR A 71 12.90 0.11 17.00
C THR A 71 13.43 0.15 18.43
N VAL A 72 14.42 -0.66 18.72
CA VAL A 72 15.09 -0.76 20.02
C VAL A 72 16.49 -0.18 19.91
N GLU A 73 16.92 0.55 20.91
CA GLU A 73 18.32 0.98 21.03
C GLU A 73 19.17 -0.19 21.53
N ALA A 74 19.79 -0.91 20.58
CA ALA A 74 20.67 -2.03 20.86
C ALA A 74 22.09 -1.70 20.38
N TYR A 75 23.08 -1.94 21.22
CA TYR A 75 24.51 -1.75 20.90
C TYR A 75 24.86 -0.34 20.37
N GLY A 76 24.15 0.70 20.81
CA GLY A 76 24.35 2.09 20.37
C GLY A 76 23.75 2.42 18.99
N ALA A 77 22.97 1.52 18.41
CA ALA A 77 22.26 1.73 17.13
C ALA A 77 20.77 1.42 17.28
N ARG A 78 19.94 2.10 16.48
CA ARG A 78 18.50 1.78 16.40
C ARG A 78 18.31 0.55 15.52
N THR A 79 17.92 -0.55 16.12
CA THR A 79 17.73 -1.84 15.46
C THR A 79 16.26 -2.24 15.53
N PRO A 80 15.65 -2.71 14.43
CA PRO A 80 14.26 -3.19 14.45
C PRO A 80 14.15 -4.44 15.35
N LEU A 81 13.02 -4.58 16.04
CA LEU A 81 12.77 -5.67 16.99
C LEU A 81 12.91 -7.06 16.35
N SER A 82 12.56 -7.20 15.08
CA SER A 82 12.68 -8.45 14.32
C SER A 82 14.12 -8.99 14.20
N GLN A 83 15.12 -8.12 14.37
CA GLN A 83 16.55 -8.50 14.36
C GLN A 83 17.11 -8.84 15.77
N LEU A 84 16.34 -8.66 16.82
CA LEU A 84 16.77 -8.89 18.21
C LEU A 84 15.97 -9.99 18.90
N ALA A 85 14.79 -10.29 18.39
CA ALA A 85 13.87 -11.21 19.02
C ALA A 85 13.01 -11.97 18.01
N THR A 86 12.57 -13.15 18.39
CA THR A 86 11.56 -13.92 17.67
C THR A 86 10.18 -13.65 18.27
N VAL A 87 9.24 -13.19 17.45
CA VAL A 87 7.85 -12.95 17.85
C VAL A 87 7.02 -14.18 17.51
N SER A 88 6.35 -14.73 18.49
CA SER A 88 5.39 -15.84 18.34
C SER A 88 4.03 -15.47 18.94
N VAL A 89 2.98 -16.08 18.42
CA VAL A 89 1.58 -15.86 18.84
C VAL A 89 1.04 -17.19 19.35
N PRO A 90 1.26 -17.53 20.63
CA PRO A 90 0.75 -18.79 21.18
C PRO A 90 -0.77 -18.79 21.33
N GLU A 91 -1.37 -17.63 21.58
CA GLU A 91 -2.81 -17.47 21.74
C GLU A 91 -3.31 -16.23 20.98
N ALA A 92 -4.60 -16.20 20.69
CA ALA A 92 -5.24 -15.11 19.93
C ALA A 92 -5.04 -13.70 20.54
N ARG A 93 -4.72 -13.62 21.84
CA ARG A 93 -4.55 -12.37 22.60
C ARG A 93 -3.22 -12.26 23.34
N LEU A 94 -2.30 -13.20 23.10
CA LEU A 94 -1.00 -13.24 23.76
C LEU A 94 0.10 -13.20 22.71
N LEU A 95 0.95 -12.21 22.81
CA LEU A 95 2.20 -12.16 22.05
C LEU A 95 3.33 -12.62 22.96
N SER A 96 4.18 -13.49 22.45
CA SER A 96 5.39 -13.94 23.11
C SER A 96 6.59 -13.49 22.30
N VAL A 97 7.43 -12.67 22.88
CA VAL A 97 8.66 -12.14 22.28
C VAL A 97 9.84 -12.78 22.98
N GLN A 98 10.54 -13.66 22.27
CA GLN A 98 11.74 -14.30 22.76
C GLN A 98 12.98 -13.53 22.31
N VAL A 99 13.61 -12.85 23.23
CA VAL A 99 14.83 -12.06 22.97
C VAL A 99 16.03 -12.99 22.97
N TRP A 100 16.91 -12.85 21.97
CA TRP A 100 18.09 -13.72 21.83
C TRP A 100 19.16 -13.39 22.87
N ASP A 101 19.34 -12.11 23.20
CA ASP A 101 20.33 -11.67 24.18
C ASP A 101 19.66 -11.22 25.48
N ARG A 102 20.04 -11.88 26.58
CA ARG A 102 19.50 -11.59 27.92
C ARG A 102 19.78 -10.17 28.38
N SER A 103 20.87 -9.58 27.92
CA SER A 103 21.25 -8.20 28.27
C SER A 103 20.31 -7.17 27.62
N MET A 104 19.67 -7.51 26.50
CA MET A 104 18.78 -6.61 25.75
C MET A 104 17.32 -6.69 26.18
N VAL A 105 16.94 -7.62 27.06
CA VAL A 105 15.55 -7.81 27.51
C VAL A 105 14.98 -6.52 28.09
N GLN A 106 15.73 -5.80 28.92
CA GLN A 106 15.28 -4.53 29.52
C GLN A 106 15.12 -3.42 28.48
N ALA A 107 16.02 -3.34 27.50
CA ALA A 107 15.92 -2.36 26.42
C ALA A 107 14.71 -2.61 25.54
N VAL A 108 14.44 -3.90 25.22
CA VAL A 108 13.26 -4.30 24.47
C VAL A 108 11.97 -4.03 25.25
N GLU A 109 11.94 -4.35 26.55
CA GLU A 109 10.80 -4.06 27.43
C GLU A 109 10.48 -2.57 27.46
N LYS A 110 11.51 -1.74 27.63
CA LYS A 110 11.40 -0.28 27.66
C LYS A 110 10.87 0.25 26.32
N ALA A 111 11.42 -0.21 25.20
CA ALA A 111 10.99 0.22 23.87
C ALA A 111 9.52 -0.16 23.57
N ILE A 112 9.07 -1.33 24.02
CA ILE A 112 7.65 -1.74 23.88
C ILE A 112 6.75 -0.90 24.76
N ARG A 113 7.16 -0.56 25.98
CA ARG A 113 6.39 0.27 26.91
C ARG A 113 6.29 1.72 26.45
N GLU A 114 7.38 2.26 25.88
CA GLU A 114 7.44 3.63 25.33
C GLU A 114 6.76 3.76 23.97
N SER A 115 6.48 2.65 23.30
CA SER A 115 5.74 2.66 22.04
C SER A 115 4.29 3.14 22.26
N ASP A 116 3.73 3.86 21.27
CA ASP A 116 2.33 4.33 21.26
C ASP A 116 1.28 3.18 21.24
N LEU A 117 1.75 1.95 21.40
CA LEU A 117 0.89 0.76 21.39
C LEU A 117 0.13 0.57 22.70
N GLY A 118 0.58 1.19 23.81
CA GLY A 118 -0.02 1.04 25.13
C GLY A 118 0.01 -0.38 25.68
N LEU A 119 1.02 -1.15 25.30
CA LEU A 119 1.18 -2.54 25.70
C LEU A 119 2.04 -2.65 26.97
N ASN A 120 1.63 -3.52 27.90
CA ASN A 120 2.39 -3.82 29.11
C ASN A 120 3.06 -5.19 28.99
N PRO A 121 4.36 -5.25 28.66
CA PRO A 121 5.10 -6.48 28.62
C PRO A 121 5.33 -7.04 30.04
N GLN A 122 5.17 -8.35 30.20
CA GLN A 122 5.56 -9.08 31.41
C GLN A 122 6.81 -9.89 31.09
N THR A 123 7.89 -9.64 31.81
CA THR A 123 9.19 -10.28 31.57
C THR A 123 9.29 -11.58 32.37
N GLU A 124 9.47 -12.69 31.65
CA GLU A 124 9.75 -14.01 32.20
C GLU A 124 11.12 -14.50 31.69
N GLY A 125 12.20 -14.06 32.34
CA GLY A 125 13.58 -14.42 31.92
C GLY A 125 13.98 -13.79 30.59
N GLN A 126 14.00 -14.55 29.50
CA GLN A 126 14.29 -14.09 28.14
C GLN A 126 13.02 -13.93 27.29
N VAL A 127 11.87 -14.24 27.84
CA VAL A 127 10.60 -14.19 27.15
C VAL A 127 9.79 -13.02 27.70
N LEU A 128 9.31 -12.16 26.81
CA LEU A 128 8.39 -11.07 27.13
C LEU A 128 6.98 -11.51 26.71
N ARG A 129 6.07 -11.58 27.65
CA ARG A 129 4.66 -11.87 27.38
C ARG A 129 3.87 -10.58 27.36
N ILE A 130 3.17 -10.33 26.26
CA ILE A 130 2.38 -9.13 26.05
C ILE A 130 0.93 -9.56 25.89
N ARG A 131 0.09 -9.16 26.83
CA ARG A 131 -1.37 -9.37 26.75
C ARG A 131 -2.00 -8.19 26.02
N ILE A 132 -2.79 -8.49 25.00
CA ILE A 132 -3.59 -7.49 24.30
C ILE A 132 -4.92 -7.34 25.03
N PRO A 133 -5.28 -6.11 25.46
CA PRO A 133 -6.54 -5.88 26.18
C PRO A 133 -7.75 -6.19 25.29
N GLU A 134 -8.84 -6.64 25.91
CA GLU A 134 -10.09 -6.89 25.21
C GLU A 134 -10.68 -5.59 24.64
N LEU A 135 -11.13 -5.65 23.40
CA LEU A 135 -11.90 -4.56 22.82
C LEU A 135 -13.35 -4.64 23.33
N ASN A 136 -13.86 -3.53 23.85
CA ASN A 136 -15.28 -3.39 24.16
C ASN A 136 -16.13 -3.60 22.90
N GLU A 137 -17.35 -4.18 23.05
CA GLU A 137 -18.27 -4.36 21.92
C GLU A 137 -18.54 -3.09 21.12
N GLN A 138 -18.59 -1.95 21.80
CA GLN A 138 -18.74 -0.64 21.15
C GLN A 138 -17.54 -0.34 20.23
N ARG A 139 -16.33 -0.59 20.71
CA ARG A 139 -15.10 -0.41 19.92
C ARG A 139 -15.04 -1.36 18.73
N ARG A 140 -15.49 -2.61 18.87
CA ARG A 140 -15.60 -3.54 17.74
C ARG A 140 -16.53 -3.00 16.66
N LYS A 141 -17.71 -2.48 17.05
CA LYS A 141 -18.68 -1.86 16.11
C LYS A 141 -18.11 -0.62 15.43
N GLU A 142 -17.34 0.20 16.14
CA GLU A 142 -16.63 1.35 15.57
C GLU A 142 -15.59 0.90 14.56
N MET A 143 -14.78 -0.12 14.86
CA MET A 143 -13.77 -0.66 13.95
C MET A 143 -14.40 -1.23 12.66
N VAL A 144 -15.54 -1.93 12.77
CA VAL A 144 -16.30 -2.39 11.61
C VAL A 144 -16.75 -1.22 10.75
N LYS A 145 -17.26 -0.13 11.35
CA LYS A 145 -17.64 1.09 10.59
C LYS A 145 -16.45 1.73 9.88
N VAL A 146 -15.29 1.77 10.52
CA VAL A 146 -14.05 2.28 9.91
C VAL A 146 -13.60 1.38 8.75
N ALA A 147 -13.67 0.05 8.91
CA ALA A 147 -13.35 -0.89 7.84
C ALA A 147 -14.27 -0.71 6.62
N HIS A 148 -15.59 -0.51 6.84
CA HIS A 148 -16.53 -0.19 5.77
C HIS A 148 -16.19 1.13 5.07
N LYS A 149 -15.79 2.16 5.82
CA LYS A 149 -15.37 3.44 5.24
C LYS A 149 -14.16 3.26 4.30
N TYR A 150 -13.14 2.55 4.74
CA TYR A 150 -11.97 2.26 3.89
C TYR A 150 -12.35 1.44 2.65
N ALA A 151 -13.27 0.48 2.78
CA ALA A 151 -13.76 -0.28 1.64
C ALA A 151 -14.48 0.61 0.61
N GLU A 152 -15.32 1.53 1.06
CA GLU A 152 -15.98 2.47 0.13
C GLU A 152 -14.99 3.44 -0.53
N GLU A 153 -14.00 3.94 0.19
CA GLU A 153 -12.93 4.76 -0.37
C GLU A 153 -12.16 4.01 -1.47
N ALA A 154 -11.82 2.74 -1.22
CA ALA A 154 -11.16 1.89 -2.21
C ALA A 154 -12.04 1.62 -3.44
N LYS A 155 -13.34 1.33 -3.24
CA LYS A 155 -14.31 1.16 -4.34
C LYS A 155 -14.45 2.43 -5.17
N ILE A 156 -14.46 3.60 -4.53
CA ILE A 156 -14.47 4.89 -5.22
C ILE A 156 -13.21 5.05 -6.08
N ALA A 157 -12.03 4.73 -5.55
CA ALA A 157 -10.78 4.80 -6.29
C ALA A 157 -10.80 3.88 -7.53
N VAL A 158 -11.25 2.63 -7.39
CA VAL A 158 -11.41 1.69 -8.51
C VAL A 158 -12.42 2.23 -9.56
N ARG A 159 -13.54 2.81 -9.11
CA ARG A 159 -14.52 3.43 -10.01
C ARG A 159 -13.95 4.65 -10.75
N HIS A 160 -13.06 5.43 -10.13
CA HIS A 160 -12.37 6.53 -10.80
C HIS A 160 -11.45 6.01 -11.90
N VAL A 161 -10.62 5.01 -11.62
CA VAL A 161 -9.74 4.40 -12.62
C VAL A 161 -10.55 3.85 -13.80
N ARG A 162 -11.71 3.21 -13.54
CA ARG A 162 -12.62 2.78 -14.61
C ARG A 162 -13.11 3.94 -15.47
N ARG A 163 -13.56 5.04 -14.85
CA ARG A 163 -14.04 6.22 -15.59
C ARG A 163 -12.95 6.82 -16.46
N ASP A 164 -11.74 6.98 -15.90
CA ASP A 164 -10.58 7.47 -16.66
C ASP A 164 -10.33 6.58 -17.90
N GLY A 165 -10.39 5.26 -17.75
CA GLY A 165 -10.22 4.31 -18.84
C GLY A 165 -11.29 4.44 -19.92
N ILE A 166 -12.57 4.52 -19.53
CA ILE A 166 -13.69 4.68 -20.47
C ILE A 166 -13.62 6.05 -21.18
N ASP A 167 -13.26 7.11 -20.48
CA ASP A 167 -13.14 8.44 -21.07
C ASP A 167 -11.98 8.51 -22.08
N LEU A 168 -10.89 7.79 -21.79
CA LEU A 168 -9.76 7.66 -22.71
C LEU A 168 -10.16 6.88 -23.97
N LEU A 169 -10.90 5.76 -23.82
CA LEU A 169 -11.44 5.00 -24.96
C LEU A 169 -12.36 5.85 -25.84
N LYS A 170 -13.26 6.63 -25.24
CA LYS A 170 -14.16 7.54 -25.98
C LYS A 170 -13.38 8.67 -26.69
N LYS A 171 -12.27 9.14 -26.15
CA LYS A 171 -11.40 10.10 -26.86
C LYS A 171 -10.76 9.47 -28.08
N LEU A 172 -10.19 8.27 -27.94
CA LEU A 172 -9.58 7.54 -29.04
C LEU A 172 -10.58 7.20 -30.18
N GLU A 173 -11.85 6.93 -29.81
CA GLU A 173 -12.93 6.76 -30.79
C GLU A 173 -13.20 8.05 -31.57
N LYS A 174 -13.32 9.19 -30.87
CA LYS A 174 -13.55 10.51 -31.48
C LYS A 174 -12.41 10.95 -32.38
N ASP A 175 -11.17 10.64 -31.98
CA ASP A 175 -9.96 10.95 -32.74
C ASP A 175 -9.77 9.99 -33.95
N GLY A 176 -10.66 8.98 -34.09
CA GLY A 176 -10.63 8.06 -35.21
C GLY A 176 -9.53 6.99 -35.13
N HIS A 177 -8.90 6.83 -33.98
CA HIS A 177 -7.83 5.85 -33.77
C HIS A 177 -8.33 4.44 -33.47
N LEU A 178 -9.58 4.29 -32.99
CA LEU A 178 -10.17 3.00 -32.67
C LEU A 178 -11.57 2.85 -33.29
N PRO A 179 -11.89 1.70 -33.90
CA PRO A 179 -13.23 1.37 -34.38
C PRO A 179 -14.18 1.15 -33.17
N LYS A 180 -15.48 1.44 -33.37
CA LYS A 180 -16.51 1.32 -32.32
C LYS A 180 -16.57 -0.06 -31.68
N ASP A 181 -16.41 -1.11 -32.47
CA ASP A 181 -16.47 -2.50 -32.00
C ASP A 181 -15.34 -2.82 -31.01
N ASP A 182 -14.13 -2.30 -31.27
CA ASP A 182 -13.00 -2.48 -30.37
C ASP A 182 -13.16 -1.67 -29.08
N VAL A 183 -13.73 -0.48 -29.14
CA VAL A 183 -14.07 0.34 -27.96
C VAL A 183 -15.06 -0.40 -27.06
N THR A 184 -16.09 -1.01 -27.66
CA THR A 184 -17.08 -1.80 -26.89
C THR A 184 -16.42 -3.00 -26.23
N ARG A 185 -15.58 -3.75 -26.96
CA ARG A 185 -14.87 -4.91 -26.44
C ARG A 185 -13.93 -4.54 -25.29
N GLN A 186 -13.16 -3.45 -25.43
CA GLN A 186 -12.25 -2.97 -24.42
C GLN A 186 -13.00 -2.42 -23.19
N SER A 187 -14.13 -1.74 -23.39
CA SER A 187 -15.00 -1.29 -22.32
C SER A 187 -15.53 -2.46 -21.48
N ASP A 188 -15.92 -3.56 -22.12
CA ASP A 188 -16.36 -4.77 -21.42
C ASP A 188 -15.23 -5.43 -20.63
N GLN A 189 -14.00 -5.38 -21.16
CA GLN A 189 -12.83 -5.88 -20.43
C GLN A 189 -12.53 -5.04 -19.19
N VAL A 190 -12.58 -3.71 -19.31
CA VAL A 190 -12.42 -2.78 -18.17
C VAL A 190 -13.51 -3.00 -17.12
N GLN A 191 -14.76 -3.24 -17.55
CA GLN A 191 -15.87 -3.53 -16.63
C GLN A 191 -15.63 -4.85 -15.88
N LYS A 192 -15.25 -5.92 -16.57
CA LYS A 192 -14.93 -7.22 -15.94
C LYS A 192 -13.78 -7.12 -14.95
N ALA A 193 -12.72 -6.36 -15.29
CA ALA A 193 -11.61 -6.10 -14.39
C ALA A 193 -12.08 -5.34 -13.14
N THR A 194 -12.92 -4.32 -13.32
CA THR A 194 -13.49 -3.53 -12.20
C THR A 194 -14.30 -4.42 -11.26
N ASP A 195 -15.18 -5.26 -11.80
CA ASP A 195 -16.04 -6.15 -11.02
C ASP A 195 -15.21 -7.18 -10.22
N LYS A 196 -14.12 -7.67 -10.82
CA LYS A 196 -13.17 -8.55 -10.13
C LYS A 196 -12.53 -7.86 -8.92
N HIS A 197 -11.99 -6.64 -9.09
CA HIS A 197 -11.33 -5.91 -8.00
C HIS A 197 -12.32 -5.47 -6.91
N ILE A 198 -13.56 -5.12 -7.27
CA ILE A 198 -14.62 -4.84 -6.28
C ILE A 198 -14.93 -6.11 -5.48
N GLY A 199 -15.02 -7.28 -6.14
CA GLY A 199 -15.21 -8.56 -5.46
C GLY A 199 -14.08 -8.91 -4.50
N GLU A 200 -12.82 -8.61 -4.85
CA GLU A 200 -11.67 -8.80 -3.97
C GLU A 200 -11.73 -7.88 -2.73
N ILE A 201 -12.18 -6.63 -2.90
CA ILE A 201 -12.39 -5.68 -1.79
C ILE A 201 -13.47 -6.21 -0.84
N ASP A 202 -14.61 -6.68 -1.39
CA ASP A 202 -15.72 -7.19 -0.58
C ASP A 202 -15.34 -8.48 0.18
N GLN A 203 -14.58 -9.38 -0.43
CA GLN A 203 -14.08 -10.58 0.23
C GLN A 203 -13.10 -10.24 1.36
N ALA A 204 -12.18 -9.31 1.13
CA ALA A 204 -11.23 -8.88 2.15
C ALA A 204 -11.95 -8.19 3.34
N LEU A 205 -12.96 -7.37 3.06
CA LEU A 205 -13.81 -6.75 4.08
C LEU A 205 -14.54 -7.80 4.91
N ALA A 206 -15.25 -8.74 4.27
CA ALA A 206 -16.00 -9.80 4.96
C ALA A 206 -15.09 -10.69 5.82
N SER A 207 -13.86 -10.95 5.38
CA SER A 207 -12.86 -11.69 6.16
C SER A 207 -12.45 -10.91 7.41
N LYS A 208 -12.21 -9.61 7.27
CA LYS A 208 -11.85 -8.73 8.39
C LYS A 208 -13.00 -8.53 9.39
N GLU A 209 -14.22 -8.41 8.93
CA GLU A 209 -15.39 -8.35 9.81
C GLU A 209 -15.52 -9.59 10.69
N LYS A 210 -15.35 -10.79 10.09
CA LYS A 210 -15.33 -12.05 10.85
C LYS A 210 -14.20 -12.06 11.87
N GLU A 211 -12.99 -11.60 11.50
CA GLU A 211 -11.87 -11.52 12.44
C GLU A 211 -12.18 -10.59 13.63
N ILE A 212 -12.80 -9.41 13.38
CA ILE A 212 -13.15 -8.44 14.43
C ILE A 212 -14.25 -8.99 15.37
N LEU A 213 -15.21 -9.75 14.83
CA LEU A 213 -16.32 -10.29 15.60
C LEU A 213 -15.97 -11.57 16.37
N GLN A 214 -15.00 -12.38 15.89
CA GLN A 214 -14.60 -13.64 16.50
C GLN A 214 -13.66 -13.49 17.71
N VAL A 215 -13.11 -12.29 17.95
CA VAL A 215 -12.25 -11.98 19.10
C VAL A 215 -13.10 -11.45 20.23
#